data_01d75f9f004c29f22e8709869902c8a7
#
_entry.id   01d75f9f004c29f22e8709869902c8a7
#
_cell.length_a   1.000
_cell.length_b   1.000
_cell.length_c   1.000
_cell.angle_alpha   90.00
_cell.angle_beta   90.00
_cell.angle_gamma   90.00
#
_symmetry.space_group_name_H-M   'P 1'
#
loop_
_entity.id
_entity.type
_entity.pdbx_description
1 polymer ?
#
loop_
_entity_poly.entity_id
_entity_poly.type
_entity_poly.pdbx_seq_one_letter_code
_entity_poly.pdbx_strand_id
1 'polypeptide(L)'
;MEFEVNGGQVAEFSSGGAFVPNADNTRDLGGTTRRWANIYSADLQLSNEGAANEVDGTWGQYTIQEGEDDLFLINRRSGKKYKFMLQEVQ
;
A
#
# COMPACT_ATOMS: atom_id res chain seq x y z
N MET A 1 3.13 21.63 1.80
CA MET A 1 2.96 21.50 3.27
C MET A 1 3.83 20.37 3.79
N GLU A 2 4.52 20.62 4.87
CA GLU A 2 5.40 19.63 5.51
C GLU A 2 4.87 19.29 6.91
N PHE A 3 5.11 18.06 7.32
CA PHE A 3 4.80 17.59 8.66
C PHE A 3 6.09 17.22 9.36
N GLU A 4 6.30 17.74 10.57
CA GLU A 4 7.57 17.61 11.28
C GLU A 4 7.41 17.02 12.67
N VAL A 5 8.45 16.35 13.14
CA VAL A 5 8.60 15.88 14.52
C VAL A 5 9.96 16.35 15.03
N ASN A 6 9.98 17.08 16.16
CA ASN A 6 11.21 17.61 16.75
C ASN A 6 12.07 18.38 15.74
N GLY A 7 11.43 19.17 14.87
CA GLY A 7 12.10 19.96 13.86
C GLY A 7 12.54 19.17 12.63
N GLY A 8 12.27 17.86 12.58
CA GLY A 8 12.57 17.01 11.42
C GLY A 8 11.33 16.70 10.60
N GLN A 9 11.44 16.85 9.30
CA GLN A 9 10.35 16.54 8.37
C GLN A 9 10.10 15.03 8.35
N VAL A 10 8.83 14.60 8.46
CA VAL A 10 8.45 13.20 8.38
C VAL A 10 7.60 12.91 7.13
N ALA A 11 6.87 13.90 6.62
CA ALA A 11 6.01 13.74 5.45
C ALA A 11 5.78 15.10 4.79
N GLU A 12 5.27 15.06 3.55
CA GLU A 12 4.94 16.28 2.80
C GLU A 12 3.95 15.98 1.67
N PHE A 13 3.38 17.02 1.08
CA PHE A 13 2.70 16.91 -0.20
C PHE A 13 3.73 17.16 -1.30
N SER A 14 3.86 16.20 -2.23
CA SER A 14 4.77 16.33 -3.37
C SER A 14 4.23 17.34 -4.38
N SER A 15 5.07 17.76 -5.33
CA SER A 15 4.66 18.69 -6.39
C SER A 15 3.53 18.14 -7.25
N GLY A 16 3.40 16.82 -7.33
CA GLY A 16 2.29 16.17 -8.04
C GLY A 16 1.03 16.00 -7.22
N GLY A 17 1.02 16.49 -5.96
CA GLY A 17 -0.14 16.45 -5.10
C GLY A 17 -0.29 15.19 -4.26
N ALA A 18 0.70 14.29 -4.27
CA ALA A 18 0.67 13.10 -3.42
C ALA A 18 1.14 13.42 -2.00
N PHE A 19 0.54 12.79 -1.01
CA PHE A 19 1.01 12.86 0.37
C PHE A 19 2.03 11.73 0.57
N VAL A 20 3.31 12.09 0.80
CA VAL A 20 4.42 11.13 0.79
C VAL A 20 5.26 11.25 2.07
N PRO A 21 5.91 10.14 2.51
CA PRO A 21 6.88 10.22 3.60
C PRO A 21 8.15 10.94 3.13
N ASN A 22 8.97 11.37 4.08
CA ASN A 22 10.21 12.07 3.78
C ASN A 22 11.26 11.19 3.08
N ALA A 23 11.14 9.87 3.22
CA ALA A 23 12.03 8.92 2.55
C ALA A 23 11.27 7.61 2.31
N ASP A 24 11.67 6.89 1.26
CA ASP A 24 11.01 5.66 0.84
C ASP A 24 11.06 4.59 1.94
N ASN A 25 9.90 3.99 2.21
CA ASN A 25 9.76 2.85 3.13
C ASN A 25 10.29 3.12 4.53
N THR A 26 10.05 4.33 5.06
CA THR A 26 10.56 4.74 6.38
C THR A 26 9.49 5.12 7.39
N ARG A 27 8.23 5.31 6.95
CA ARG A 27 7.15 5.79 7.83
C ARG A 27 5.91 4.95 7.67
N ASP A 28 5.20 4.73 8.76
CA ASP A 28 3.93 4.04 8.76
C ASP A 28 2.78 5.02 8.58
N LEU A 29 1.68 4.55 8.03
CA LEU A 29 0.41 5.26 8.05
C LEU A 29 -0.45 4.64 9.15
N GLY A 30 -0.50 5.30 10.31
CA GLY A 30 -1.16 4.78 11.50
C GLY A 30 -0.23 3.95 12.38
N GLY A 31 -0.75 3.33 13.40
CA GLY A 31 -0.01 2.49 14.33
C GLY A 31 -0.91 1.41 14.92
N THR A 32 -0.33 0.47 15.66
CA THR A 32 -1.06 -0.69 16.18
C THR A 32 -2.22 -0.32 17.12
N THR A 33 -2.11 0.79 17.82
CA THR A 33 -3.14 1.27 18.76
C THR A 33 -3.77 2.58 18.29
N ARG A 34 -3.37 3.11 17.12
CA ARG A 34 -3.87 4.37 16.56
C ARG A 34 -4.12 4.18 15.08
N ARG A 35 -5.13 3.41 14.78
CA ARG A 35 -5.52 2.99 13.42
C ARG A 35 -6.45 4.03 12.79
N TRP A 36 -6.35 4.20 11.48
CA TRP A 36 -7.36 4.95 10.75
C TRP A 36 -8.66 4.13 10.72
N ALA A 37 -9.80 4.78 10.86
CA ALA A 37 -11.09 4.09 10.83
C ALA A 37 -11.34 3.43 9.47
N ASN A 38 -11.07 4.14 8.38
CA ASN A 38 -11.22 3.66 7.01
C ASN A 38 -10.16 4.29 6.12
N ILE A 39 -9.83 3.60 5.03
CA ILE A 39 -9.01 4.15 3.95
C ILE A 39 -9.84 4.10 2.67
N TYR A 40 -10.02 5.25 2.03
CA TYR A 40 -10.77 5.37 0.78
C TYR A 40 -9.77 5.43 -0.37
N SER A 41 -9.69 4.36 -1.15
CA SER A 41 -8.75 4.24 -2.25
C SER A 41 -9.37 3.41 -3.36
N ALA A 42 -9.15 3.80 -4.61
CA ALA A 42 -9.60 3.03 -5.76
C ALA A 42 -8.73 1.79 -5.94
N ASP A 43 -7.42 1.98 -6.00
CA ASP A 43 -6.45 0.90 -6.13
C ASP A 43 -5.54 0.86 -4.92
N LEU A 44 -5.08 -0.33 -4.55
CA LEU A 44 -4.06 -0.48 -3.52
C LEU A 44 -2.77 -1.00 -4.16
N GLN A 45 -1.72 -0.19 -4.12
CA GLN A 45 -0.42 -0.53 -4.69
C GLN A 45 0.50 -1.06 -3.59
N LEU A 46 1.04 -2.25 -3.79
CA LEU A 46 1.94 -2.90 -2.83
C LEU A 46 3.27 -3.20 -3.50
N SER A 47 4.37 -2.86 -2.84
CA SER A 47 5.72 -3.21 -3.30
C SER A 47 6.65 -3.27 -2.09
N ASN A 48 7.43 -4.34 -2.01
CA ASN A 48 8.53 -4.43 -1.05
C ASN A 48 9.87 -4.52 -1.77
N GLU A 49 9.96 -3.94 -2.98
CA GLU A 49 11.22 -3.90 -3.74
C GLU A 49 12.32 -3.30 -2.89
N GLY A 50 13.49 -3.92 -2.90
CA GLY A 50 14.61 -3.52 -2.05
C GLY A 50 14.61 -4.20 -0.69
N ALA A 51 13.58 -4.98 -0.37
CA ALA A 51 13.47 -5.75 0.86
C ALA A 51 13.03 -7.18 0.53
N ALA A 52 12.66 -7.96 1.54
CA ALA A 52 12.25 -9.34 1.38
C ALA A 52 11.08 -9.62 2.32
N ASN A 53 10.15 -10.49 1.88
CA ASN A 53 9.08 -10.94 2.75
C ASN A 53 9.56 -12.04 3.71
N GLU A 54 8.77 -12.31 4.74
CA GLU A 54 9.14 -13.23 5.81
C GLU A 54 8.83 -14.70 5.49
N VAL A 55 8.24 -14.99 4.34
CA VAL A 55 7.81 -16.35 3.99
C VAL A 55 8.84 -17.04 3.11
N ASP A 56 9.19 -16.44 1.98
CA ASP A 56 10.14 -17.04 1.04
C ASP A 56 11.33 -16.14 0.70
N GLY A 57 11.43 -14.97 1.33
CA GLY A 57 12.56 -14.08 1.16
C GLY A 57 12.63 -13.33 -0.17
N THR A 58 11.54 -13.34 -0.93
CA THR A 58 11.51 -12.65 -2.22
C THR A 58 10.80 -11.28 -2.10
N TRP A 59 10.86 -10.49 -3.18
CA TRP A 59 10.13 -9.24 -3.27
C TRP A 59 9.05 -9.36 -4.34
N GLY A 60 7.99 -8.58 -4.17
CA GLY A 60 6.90 -8.56 -5.12
C GLY A 60 6.39 -7.15 -5.37
N GLN A 61 5.52 -7.04 -6.37
CA GLN A 61 4.85 -5.80 -6.71
C GLN A 61 3.45 -6.16 -7.20
N TYR A 62 2.44 -5.74 -6.45
CA TYR A 62 1.06 -6.13 -6.69
C TYR A 62 0.14 -4.93 -6.64
N THR A 63 -0.99 -5.06 -7.36
CA THR A 63 -2.09 -4.10 -7.27
C THR A 63 -3.36 -4.86 -6.94
N ILE A 64 -4.15 -4.34 -5.99
CA ILE A 64 -5.49 -4.85 -5.69
C ILE A 64 -6.50 -3.89 -6.31
N GLN A 65 -7.45 -4.43 -7.10
CA GLN A 65 -8.48 -3.63 -7.77
C GLN A 65 -9.84 -4.31 -7.64
N GLU A 66 -10.89 -3.50 -7.61
CA GLU A 66 -12.26 -3.99 -7.60
C GLU A 66 -12.81 -4.09 -9.02
N GLY A 67 -13.58 -5.16 -9.29
CA GLY A 67 -14.46 -5.24 -10.44
C GLY A 67 -15.90 -5.19 -9.98
N GLU A 68 -16.85 -5.35 -10.91
CA GLU A 68 -18.27 -5.32 -10.57
C GLU A 68 -18.65 -6.45 -9.60
N ASP A 69 -18.11 -7.65 -9.83
CA ASP A 69 -18.49 -8.84 -9.05
C ASP A 69 -17.34 -9.45 -8.27
N ASP A 70 -16.11 -9.07 -8.57
CA ASP A 70 -14.92 -9.72 -8.01
C ASP A 70 -13.89 -8.72 -7.55
N LEU A 71 -13.00 -9.19 -6.68
CA LEU A 71 -11.81 -8.46 -6.24
C LEU A 71 -10.61 -9.12 -6.91
N PHE A 72 -9.75 -8.30 -7.55
CA PHE A 72 -8.64 -8.80 -8.35
C PHE A 72 -7.29 -8.46 -7.75
N LEU A 73 -6.31 -9.32 -8.01
CA LEU A 73 -4.91 -9.13 -7.63
C LEU A 73 -4.06 -9.23 -8.90
N ILE A 74 -3.26 -8.21 -9.17
CA ILE A 74 -2.40 -8.16 -10.35
C ILE A 74 -0.95 -8.26 -9.88
N ASN A 75 -0.22 -9.27 -10.37
CA ASN A 75 1.22 -9.38 -10.14
C ASN A 75 1.91 -8.52 -11.20
N ARG A 76 2.49 -7.38 -10.79
CA ARG A 76 3.11 -6.45 -11.74
C ARG A 76 4.44 -6.92 -12.27
N ARG A 77 5.09 -7.89 -11.59
CA ARG A 77 6.35 -8.46 -12.08
C ARG A 77 6.13 -9.46 -13.20
N SER A 78 5.15 -10.36 -13.04
CA SER A 78 4.85 -11.39 -14.04
C SER A 78 3.79 -10.96 -15.04
N GLY A 79 2.97 -9.99 -14.70
CA GLY A 79 1.81 -9.58 -15.49
C GLY A 79 0.60 -10.48 -15.31
N LYS A 80 0.70 -11.52 -14.47
CA LYS A 80 -0.42 -12.42 -14.22
C LYS A 80 -1.48 -11.77 -13.38
N LYS A 81 -2.73 -12.10 -13.66
CA LYS A 81 -3.90 -11.55 -13.00
C LYS A 81 -4.66 -12.66 -12.30
N TYR A 82 -5.09 -12.38 -11.07
CA TYR A 82 -5.77 -13.36 -10.22
C TYR A 82 -7.07 -12.78 -9.70
N LYS A 83 -8.00 -13.65 -9.40
CA LYS A 83 -9.24 -13.32 -8.73
C LYS A 83 -9.15 -13.88 -7.30
N PHE A 84 -9.58 -13.09 -6.31
CA PHE A 84 -9.67 -13.60 -4.95
C PHE A 84 -10.76 -14.67 -4.90
N MET A 85 -10.47 -15.79 -4.23
CA MET A 85 -11.44 -16.86 -4.03
C MET A 85 -12.32 -16.47 -2.85
N LEU A 86 -13.54 -15.98 -3.14
CA LEU A 86 -14.45 -15.44 -2.15
C LEU A 86 -15.63 -16.38 -1.92
N GLN A 87 -16.07 -16.45 -0.67
CA GLN A 87 -17.27 -17.20 -0.29
C GLN A 87 -18.30 -16.24 0.26
N GLU A 88 -19.49 -16.25 -0.32
CA GLU A 88 -20.59 -15.42 0.16
C GLU A 88 -21.01 -15.83 1.58
N VAL A 89 -21.23 -14.83 2.43
CA VAL A 89 -21.69 -15.03 3.80
C VAL A 89 -23.19 -14.76 3.83
N GLN A 90 -23.95 -15.64 4.47
CA GLN A 90 -25.41 -15.53 4.53
C GLN A 90 -25.90 -15.07 5.90
#